data_e2dea9514313983d1596a9b67d867237
#
_entry.id   e2dea9514313983d1596a9b67d867237
#
_cell.length_a   1.000
_cell.length_b   1.000
_cell.length_c   1.000
_cell.angle_alpha   90.00
_cell.angle_beta   90.00
_cell.angle_gamma   90.00
#
_symmetry.space_group_name_H-M   'P 1'
#
loop_
_entity.id
_entity.type
_entity.pdbx_description
1 polymer ?
#
loop_
_entity_poly.entity_id
_entity_poly.type
_entity_poly.pdbx_seq_one_letter_code
_entity_poly.pdbx_strand_id
1 'polypeptide(L)'
;MDYDNIEIMRRWTLLDQYSFFNAVFFCSLFSVVLWLLCRKTSWMVRLGLKPLCLFVFLAVLRLVLPIELPFVQIVGSRKILVWVQRGFRIRLAQLGGHSIETGDVFLFVWLWGAALLLGRFLWQWARHGRFMAQCPSIPQEMMEQVQSWIPGFRGQVRLAAGQGTPYVVGFFRPVIFLPDADYKEQDLHLILLHEWQHFRNRDQWSKLLCYLLCCVFWWNPFLWLLKNKMNQLLELRCDFSVLEKIDTVQQDDYYEMLLGTYRAAREKHSMPEGIAALASSHRHVILQRFQMGGHFSRMEKQSKVAQRILMGLMVVLYICSYLIIFQPQGFPPPVEDGHRIYSGPPEGSYLIHHADGTYSVCWEEGQIVPIEDATDEFFADLPVREEGEK
;
A
#
# COMPACT_ATOMS: atom_id res chain seq x y z
N MET A 1 -9.95 26.28 33.44
CA MET A 1 -10.07 25.00 32.71
C MET A 1 -8.63 24.62 32.41
N ASP A 2 -8.13 23.51 33.02
CA ASP A 2 -6.71 23.22 33.10
C ASP A 2 -6.08 23.00 31.70
N TYR A 3 -4.97 23.65 31.45
CA TYR A 3 -4.16 23.52 30.23
C TYR A 3 -3.81 22.06 29.92
N ASP A 4 -3.58 21.26 30.97
CA ASP A 4 -3.29 19.82 30.83
C ASP A 4 -4.45 19.02 30.22
N ASN A 5 -5.70 19.42 30.44
CA ASN A 5 -6.87 18.72 29.86
C ASN A 5 -7.06 19.05 28.36
N ILE A 6 -6.61 20.20 27.91
CA ILE A 6 -6.68 20.61 26.50
C ILE A 6 -5.58 19.89 25.67
N GLU A 7 -4.39 19.74 26.26
CA GLU A 7 -3.29 18.99 25.66
C GLU A 7 -3.60 17.47 25.59
N ILE A 8 -4.29 16.93 26.58
CA ILE A 8 -4.78 15.55 26.59
C ILE A 8 -5.86 15.36 25.51
N MET A 9 -6.81 16.28 25.34
CA MET A 9 -7.83 16.19 24.29
C MET A 9 -7.25 16.33 22.87
N ARG A 10 -6.21 17.14 22.64
CA ARG A 10 -5.47 17.22 21.38
C ARG A 10 -4.73 15.91 21.01
N ARG A 11 -4.28 15.15 22.01
CA ARG A 11 -3.64 13.82 21.80
C ARG A 11 -4.62 12.75 21.29
N TRP A 12 -5.93 13.00 21.29
CA TRP A 12 -6.95 12.05 20.85
C TRP A 12 -7.49 12.34 19.45
N THR A 13 -6.96 13.31 18.71
CA THR A 13 -7.25 13.42 17.27
C THR A 13 -6.53 12.27 16.55
N LEU A 14 -7.25 11.16 16.40
CA LEU A 14 -6.79 9.91 15.81
C LEU A 14 -6.26 10.06 14.36
N LEU A 15 -6.42 11.23 13.75
CA LEU A 15 -6.08 11.51 12.35
C LEU A 15 -5.55 12.94 12.22
N ASP A 16 -4.25 13.12 12.44
CA ASP A 16 -3.57 14.35 12.05
C ASP A 16 -2.97 14.20 10.64
N GLN A 17 -2.79 15.33 9.93
CA GLN A 17 -2.14 15.35 8.61
C GLN A 17 -0.75 14.70 8.64
N TYR A 18 -0.02 14.83 9.75
CA TYR A 18 1.32 14.24 9.93
C TYR A 18 1.27 12.72 10.07
N SER A 19 0.26 12.16 10.74
CA SER A 19 0.01 10.71 10.82
C SER A 19 -0.15 10.10 9.46
N PHE A 20 -0.87 10.79 8.58
CA PHE A 20 -1.07 10.36 7.19
C PHE A 20 0.25 10.36 6.41
N PHE A 21 1.04 11.42 6.47
CA PHE A 21 2.35 11.46 5.81
C PHE A 21 3.30 10.39 6.33
N ASN A 22 3.33 10.18 7.65
CA ASN A 22 4.12 9.12 8.26
C ASN A 22 3.65 7.73 7.83
N ALA A 23 2.33 7.48 7.72
CA ALA A 23 1.81 6.23 7.22
C ALA A 23 2.27 5.94 5.78
N VAL A 24 2.21 6.93 4.90
CA VAL A 24 2.69 6.83 3.51
C VAL A 24 4.20 6.61 3.48
N PHE A 25 4.98 7.31 4.31
CA PHE A 25 6.42 7.17 4.39
C PHE A 25 6.83 5.76 4.83
N PHE A 26 6.29 5.25 5.95
CA PHE A 26 6.63 3.91 6.43
C PHE A 26 6.14 2.80 5.50
N CYS A 27 4.95 2.94 4.91
CA CYS A 27 4.49 2.00 3.88
C CYS A 27 5.44 1.97 2.68
N SER A 28 5.93 3.14 2.23
CA SER A 28 6.90 3.24 1.14
C SER A 28 8.23 2.59 1.52
N LEU A 29 8.73 2.84 2.74
CA LEU A 29 9.93 2.20 3.28
C LEU A 29 9.79 0.68 3.31
N PHE A 30 8.68 0.17 3.84
CA PHE A 30 8.39 -1.28 3.88
C PHE A 30 8.31 -1.87 2.47
N SER A 31 7.75 -1.13 1.51
CA SER A 31 7.70 -1.57 0.10
C SER A 31 9.10 -1.73 -0.51
N VAL A 32 10.02 -0.81 -0.21
CA VAL A 32 11.43 -0.89 -0.64
C VAL A 32 12.13 -2.07 0.02
N VAL A 33 11.96 -2.25 1.33
CA VAL A 33 12.54 -3.39 2.07
C VAL A 33 12.03 -4.71 1.50
N LEU A 34 10.72 -4.83 1.27
CA LEU A 34 10.14 -6.02 0.65
C LEU A 34 10.72 -6.28 -0.75
N TRP A 35 10.87 -5.23 -1.56
CA TRP A 35 11.48 -5.35 -2.88
C TRP A 35 12.91 -5.88 -2.81
N LEU A 36 13.72 -5.37 -1.87
CA LEU A 36 15.09 -5.85 -1.64
C LEU A 36 15.11 -7.32 -1.21
N LEU A 37 14.23 -7.72 -0.29
CA LEU A 37 14.12 -9.09 0.19
C LEU A 37 13.68 -10.05 -0.94
N CYS A 38 12.76 -9.61 -1.80
CA CYS A 38 12.26 -10.40 -2.92
C CYS A 38 13.14 -10.33 -4.18
N ARG A 39 14.26 -9.57 -4.17
CA ARG A 39 15.13 -9.44 -5.34
C ARG A 39 15.90 -10.73 -5.65
N LYS A 40 16.33 -11.45 -4.61
CA LYS A 40 17.08 -12.71 -4.75
C LYS A 40 16.25 -13.90 -4.27
N THR A 41 16.06 -14.89 -5.13
CA THR A 41 15.37 -16.14 -4.82
C THR A 41 15.95 -16.82 -3.56
N SER A 42 17.29 -16.78 -3.41
CA SER A 42 17.95 -17.37 -2.24
C SER A 42 17.52 -16.75 -0.90
N TRP A 43 17.21 -15.45 -0.89
CA TRP A 43 16.71 -14.80 0.32
C TRP A 43 15.26 -15.19 0.59
N MET A 44 14.42 -15.25 -0.45
CA MET A 44 13.03 -15.71 -0.31
C MET A 44 12.96 -17.15 0.19
N VAL A 45 13.85 -18.03 -0.30
CA VAL A 45 13.98 -19.42 0.18
C VAL A 45 14.35 -19.44 1.66
N ARG A 46 15.31 -18.59 2.10
CA ARG A 46 15.74 -18.55 3.51
C ARG A 46 14.70 -17.98 4.46
N LEU A 47 13.99 -16.93 4.03
CA LEU A 47 12.99 -16.25 4.85
C LEU A 47 11.68 -17.06 4.92
N GLY A 48 11.32 -17.74 3.84
CA GLY A 48 10.04 -18.39 3.67
C GLY A 48 8.94 -17.42 3.23
N LEU A 49 7.85 -17.97 2.69
CA LEU A 49 6.75 -17.15 2.15
C LEU A 49 5.87 -16.51 3.23
N LYS A 50 5.66 -17.22 4.36
CA LYS A 50 4.78 -16.74 5.44
C LYS A 50 5.22 -15.39 6.02
N PRO A 51 6.52 -15.19 6.40
CA PRO A 51 7.00 -13.88 6.84
C PRO A 51 6.86 -12.80 5.77
N LEU A 52 7.15 -13.11 4.50
CA LEU A 52 7.03 -12.12 3.42
C LEU A 52 5.58 -11.69 3.17
N CYS A 53 4.63 -12.62 3.21
CA CYS A 53 3.20 -12.29 3.14
C CYS A 53 2.73 -11.46 4.34
N LEU A 54 3.20 -11.79 5.56
CA LEU A 54 2.93 -10.98 6.76
C LEU A 54 3.47 -9.57 6.58
N PHE A 55 4.67 -9.40 6.03
CA PHE A 55 5.27 -8.09 5.83
C PHE A 55 4.48 -7.23 4.85
N VAL A 56 3.97 -7.82 3.75
CA VAL A 56 3.02 -7.13 2.84
C VAL A 56 1.77 -6.68 3.59
N PHE A 57 1.19 -7.57 4.39
CA PHE A 57 -0.01 -7.25 5.19
C PHE A 57 0.25 -6.09 6.14
N LEU A 58 1.37 -6.10 6.87
CA LEU A 58 1.75 -5.03 7.80
C LEU A 58 2.01 -3.71 7.08
N ALA A 59 2.63 -3.73 5.88
CA ALA A 59 2.82 -2.53 5.06
C ALA A 59 1.49 -1.89 4.63
N VAL A 60 0.53 -2.72 4.20
CA VAL A 60 -0.82 -2.25 3.85
C VAL A 60 -1.57 -1.75 5.09
N LEU A 61 -1.49 -2.49 6.19
CA LEU A 61 -2.14 -2.13 7.45
C LEU A 61 -1.64 -0.79 7.98
N ARG A 62 -0.33 -0.49 7.87
CA ARG A 62 0.25 0.80 8.28
C ARG A 62 -0.32 1.97 7.49
N LEU A 63 -0.64 1.76 6.21
CA LEU A 63 -1.24 2.79 5.37
C LEU A 63 -2.72 3.00 5.66
N VAL A 64 -3.46 1.91 5.93
CA VAL A 64 -4.91 1.94 6.19
C VAL A 64 -5.21 2.47 7.59
N LEU A 65 -4.30 2.25 8.55
CA LEU A 65 -4.42 2.69 9.94
C LEU A 65 -3.37 3.77 10.27
N PRO A 66 -3.56 5.03 9.85
CA PRO A 66 -2.68 6.13 10.18
C PRO A 66 -2.95 6.68 11.61
N ILE A 67 -2.93 5.80 12.62
CA ILE A 67 -3.24 6.12 14.01
C ILE A 67 -1.99 6.68 14.68
N GLU A 68 -2.15 7.62 15.61
CA GLU A 68 -1.10 8.08 16.51
C GLU A 68 -1.29 7.51 17.91
N LEU A 69 -0.19 7.07 18.50
CA LEU A 69 -0.19 6.59 19.87
C LEU A 69 0.15 7.76 20.82
N PRO A 70 -0.42 7.83 22.04
CA PRO A 70 -0.23 8.97 22.95
C PRO A 70 1.20 9.16 23.48
N PHE A 71 2.10 8.20 23.26
CA PHE A 71 3.50 8.18 23.73
C PHE A 71 4.52 8.22 22.58
N VAL A 72 4.18 8.87 21.48
CA VAL A 72 5.03 8.97 20.30
C VAL A 72 6.19 9.93 20.53
N GLN A 73 7.39 9.56 20.04
CA GLN A 73 8.52 10.47 19.94
C GLN A 73 8.39 11.34 18.67
N ILE A 74 8.28 12.63 18.88
CA ILE A 74 8.24 13.61 17.80
C ILE A 74 9.68 13.89 17.36
N VAL A 75 9.99 13.55 16.12
CA VAL A 75 11.26 13.92 15.48
C VAL A 75 11.03 15.20 14.70
N GLY A 76 11.44 16.30 15.27
CA GLY A 76 11.33 17.62 14.65
C GLY A 76 12.27 17.77 13.46
N SER A 77 11.73 18.11 12.29
CA SER A 77 12.51 18.49 11.12
C SER A 77 12.52 20.01 10.97
N ARG A 78 13.70 20.62 11.15
CA ARG A 78 13.87 22.09 11.05
C ARG A 78 13.92 22.60 9.59
N LYS A 79 14.24 21.75 8.62
CA LYS A 79 14.43 22.17 7.22
C LYS A 79 13.41 21.55 6.28
N ILE A 80 13.44 20.25 6.05
CA ILE A 80 12.71 19.58 4.95
C ILE A 80 11.19 19.74 5.10
N LEU A 81 10.64 19.39 6.26
CA LEU A 81 9.18 19.43 6.46
C LEU A 81 8.64 20.87 6.51
N VAL A 82 9.41 21.81 7.03
CA VAL A 82 9.07 23.24 7.02
C VAL A 82 8.99 23.76 5.58
N TRP A 83 9.98 23.43 4.73
CA TRP A 83 9.95 23.79 3.31
C TRP A 83 8.75 23.19 2.57
N VAL A 84 8.44 21.93 2.83
CA VAL A 84 7.27 21.25 2.24
C VAL A 84 5.99 21.95 2.68
N GLN A 85 5.85 22.26 3.96
CA GLN A 85 4.67 22.94 4.51
C GLN A 85 4.52 24.35 3.94
N ARG A 86 5.59 25.15 3.89
CA ARG A 86 5.59 26.47 3.24
C ARG A 86 5.18 26.36 1.76
N GLY A 87 5.70 25.34 1.04
CA GLY A 87 5.32 25.08 -0.34
C GLY A 87 3.82 24.86 -0.53
N PHE A 88 3.17 24.16 0.41
CA PHE A 88 1.72 23.91 0.36
C PHE A 88 0.87 25.14 0.70
N ARG A 89 1.43 26.17 1.38
CA ARG A 89 0.74 27.38 1.80
C ARG A 89 1.00 28.61 0.93
N ILE A 90 1.66 28.46 -0.21
CA ILE A 90 1.83 29.57 -1.16
C ILE A 90 0.46 29.95 -1.70
N ARG A 91 0.06 31.20 -1.47
CA ARG A 91 -1.19 31.75 -2.02
C ARG A 91 -1.05 32.00 -3.50
N LEU A 92 -1.91 31.38 -4.30
CA LEU A 92 -1.90 31.48 -5.77
C LEU A 92 -2.90 32.54 -6.28
N ALA A 93 -4.10 32.62 -5.67
CA ALA A 93 -5.16 33.51 -6.07
C ALA A 93 -6.13 33.77 -4.92
N GLN A 94 -6.90 34.86 -5.01
CA GLN A 94 -8.06 35.10 -4.15
C GLN A 94 -9.33 35.10 -5.00
N LEU A 95 -10.26 34.21 -4.68
CA LEU A 95 -11.58 34.15 -5.33
C LEU A 95 -12.68 34.29 -4.26
N GLY A 96 -13.48 35.34 -4.33
CA GLY A 96 -14.66 35.48 -3.49
C GLY A 96 -14.41 35.45 -1.98
N GLY A 97 -13.25 35.98 -1.51
CA GLY A 97 -12.87 35.98 -0.09
C GLY A 97 -12.11 34.74 0.40
N HIS A 98 -11.99 33.71 -0.41
CA HIS A 98 -11.15 32.52 -0.12
C HIS A 98 -9.80 32.61 -0.82
N SER A 99 -8.71 32.40 -0.10
CA SER A 99 -7.36 32.27 -0.68
C SER A 99 -7.17 30.84 -1.19
N ILE A 100 -6.87 30.70 -2.49
CA ILE A 100 -6.48 29.40 -3.08
C ILE A 100 -5.00 29.20 -2.82
N GLU A 101 -4.66 28.15 -2.11
CA GLU A 101 -3.29 27.75 -1.79
C GLU A 101 -2.79 26.65 -2.74
N THR A 102 -1.48 26.47 -2.81
CA THR A 102 -0.86 25.39 -3.59
C THR A 102 -1.34 24.02 -3.10
N GLY A 103 -1.63 23.88 -1.80
CA GLY A 103 -2.20 22.68 -1.20
C GLY A 103 -3.55 22.28 -1.78
N ASP A 104 -4.42 23.27 -2.06
CA ASP A 104 -5.74 23.03 -2.65
C ASP A 104 -5.63 22.51 -4.08
N VAL A 105 -4.69 23.06 -4.85
CA VAL A 105 -4.41 22.60 -6.21
C VAL A 105 -3.86 21.17 -6.18
N PHE A 106 -2.94 20.87 -5.24
CA PHE A 106 -2.42 19.51 -5.07
C PHE A 106 -3.54 18.53 -4.69
N LEU A 107 -4.40 18.88 -3.75
CA LEU A 107 -5.55 18.06 -3.34
C LEU A 107 -6.50 17.83 -4.51
N PHE A 108 -6.79 18.87 -5.29
CA PHE A 108 -7.63 18.75 -6.48
C PHE A 108 -7.03 17.79 -7.52
N VAL A 109 -5.74 17.94 -7.84
CA VAL A 109 -5.02 17.04 -8.77
C VAL A 109 -5.01 15.62 -8.24
N TRP A 110 -4.77 15.44 -6.95
CA TRP A 110 -4.78 14.13 -6.32
C TRP A 110 -6.15 13.44 -6.43
N LEU A 111 -7.22 14.13 -6.03
CA LEU A 111 -8.58 13.60 -6.10
C LEU A 111 -9.02 13.33 -7.54
N TRP A 112 -8.65 14.21 -8.46
CA TRP A 112 -8.95 14.03 -9.88
C TRP A 112 -8.25 12.82 -10.46
N GLY A 113 -6.96 12.64 -10.19
CA GLY A 113 -6.20 11.46 -10.62
C GLY A 113 -6.76 10.16 -10.02
N ALA A 114 -7.12 10.16 -8.73
CA ALA A 114 -7.77 9.03 -8.08
C ALA A 114 -9.13 8.70 -8.72
N ALA A 115 -9.96 9.73 -8.97
CA ALA A 115 -11.27 9.56 -9.62
C ALA A 115 -11.14 8.99 -11.05
N LEU A 116 -10.16 9.46 -11.83
CA LEU A 116 -9.89 8.93 -13.18
C LEU A 116 -9.50 7.46 -13.13
N LEU A 117 -8.60 7.06 -12.24
CA LEU A 117 -8.15 5.67 -12.13
C LEU A 117 -9.25 4.75 -11.60
N LEU A 118 -10.03 5.20 -10.61
CA LEU A 118 -11.19 4.47 -10.12
C LEU A 118 -12.27 4.34 -11.19
N GLY A 119 -12.56 5.41 -11.93
CA GLY A 119 -13.50 5.40 -13.06
C GLY A 119 -13.06 4.42 -14.15
N ARG A 120 -11.75 4.45 -14.52
CA ARG A 120 -11.16 3.45 -15.45
C ARG A 120 -11.31 2.03 -14.93
N PHE A 121 -11.07 1.80 -13.64
CA PHE A 121 -11.23 0.50 -13.00
C PHE A 121 -12.68 0.01 -13.10
N LEU A 122 -13.64 0.84 -12.71
CA LEU A 122 -15.07 0.50 -12.76
C LEU A 122 -15.54 0.22 -14.18
N TRP A 123 -15.08 1.01 -15.14
CA TRP A 123 -15.38 0.79 -16.55
C TRP A 123 -14.82 -0.55 -17.05
N GLN A 124 -13.56 -0.86 -16.71
CA GLN A 124 -12.93 -2.15 -17.06
C GLN A 124 -13.65 -3.31 -16.39
N TRP A 125 -14.04 -3.15 -15.13
CA TRP A 125 -14.83 -4.15 -14.39
C TRP A 125 -16.16 -4.42 -15.05
N ALA A 126 -16.91 -3.38 -15.42
CA ALA A 126 -18.20 -3.52 -16.11
C ALA A 126 -18.03 -4.13 -17.51
N ARG A 127 -16.98 -3.76 -18.24
CA ARG A 127 -16.66 -4.35 -19.54
C ARG A 127 -16.32 -5.83 -19.41
N HIS A 128 -15.53 -6.19 -18.41
CA HIS A 128 -15.18 -7.58 -18.14
C HIS A 128 -16.40 -8.40 -17.72
N GLY A 129 -17.30 -7.85 -16.90
CA GLY A 129 -18.55 -8.48 -16.54
C GLY A 129 -19.44 -8.82 -17.74
N ARG A 130 -19.50 -7.91 -18.73
CA ARG A 130 -20.21 -8.16 -20.01
C ARG A 130 -19.56 -9.27 -20.83
N PHE A 131 -18.24 -9.28 -20.90
CA PHE A 131 -17.47 -10.35 -21.56
C PHE A 131 -17.73 -11.70 -20.88
N MET A 132 -17.65 -11.76 -19.56
CA MET A 132 -17.91 -12.97 -18.77
C MET A 132 -19.31 -13.55 -19.01
N ALA A 133 -20.32 -12.68 -19.18
CA ALA A 133 -21.69 -13.11 -19.43
C ALA A 133 -21.86 -13.81 -20.79
N GLN A 134 -21.00 -13.52 -21.76
CA GLN A 134 -21.03 -14.10 -23.12
C GLN A 134 -20.25 -15.43 -23.21
N CYS A 135 -19.39 -15.74 -22.24
CA CYS A 135 -18.59 -16.96 -22.24
C CYS A 135 -19.48 -18.19 -21.94
N PRO A 136 -19.49 -19.23 -22.79
CA PRO A 136 -20.26 -20.44 -22.54
C PRO A 136 -19.71 -21.21 -21.34
N SER A 137 -20.60 -21.88 -20.62
CA SER A 137 -20.22 -22.84 -19.57
C SER A 137 -19.70 -24.13 -20.23
N ILE A 138 -18.85 -24.84 -19.53
CA ILE A 138 -18.41 -26.18 -19.95
C ILE A 138 -19.62 -27.16 -19.91
N PRO A 139 -19.58 -28.28 -20.68
CA PRO A 139 -20.57 -29.33 -20.61
C PRO A 139 -20.76 -29.88 -19.20
N GLN A 140 -21.96 -30.37 -18.90
CA GLN A 140 -22.28 -30.87 -17.56
C GLN A 140 -21.42 -32.08 -17.15
N GLU A 141 -21.15 -32.99 -18.10
CA GLU A 141 -20.26 -34.15 -17.87
C GLU A 141 -18.87 -33.71 -17.41
N MET A 142 -18.30 -32.70 -18.06
CA MET A 142 -16.99 -32.11 -17.65
C MET A 142 -17.10 -31.43 -16.29
N MET A 143 -18.24 -30.78 -15.95
CA MET A 143 -18.45 -30.16 -14.66
C MET A 143 -18.48 -31.23 -13.53
N GLU A 144 -19.13 -32.36 -13.75
CA GLU A 144 -19.16 -33.48 -12.81
C GLU A 144 -17.76 -34.07 -12.59
N GLN A 145 -16.97 -34.15 -13.66
CA GLN A 145 -15.57 -34.56 -13.58
C GLN A 145 -14.71 -33.55 -12.76
N VAL A 146 -14.90 -32.25 -12.96
CA VAL A 146 -14.25 -31.19 -12.16
C VAL A 146 -14.61 -31.31 -10.68
N GLN A 147 -15.87 -31.57 -10.36
CA GLN A 147 -16.32 -31.77 -8.98
C GLN A 147 -15.73 -33.04 -8.33
N SER A 148 -15.49 -34.09 -9.12
CA SER A 148 -14.80 -35.29 -8.63
C SER A 148 -13.32 -35.04 -8.33
N TRP A 149 -12.64 -34.23 -9.13
CA TRP A 149 -11.24 -33.85 -8.93
C TRP A 149 -11.03 -32.89 -7.78
N ILE A 150 -11.99 -31.96 -7.57
CA ILE A 150 -11.88 -30.90 -6.58
C ILE A 150 -13.08 -30.97 -5.63
N PRO A 151 -12.98 -31.78 -4.56
CA PRO A 151 -14.06 -31.89 -3.58
C PRO A 151 -14.41 -30.54 -2.96
N GLY A 152 -15.69 -30.16 -3.01
CA GLY A 152 -16.18 -28.89 -2.47
C GLY A 152 -16.08 -27.70 -3.42
N PHE A 153 -15.74 -27.90 -4.69
CA PHE A 153 -15.86 -26.89 -5.72
C PHE A 153 -17.33 -26.52 -5.94
N ARG A 154 -17.68 -25.25 -5.68
CA ARG A 154 -19.04 -24.69 -5.85
C ARG A 154 -19.04 -23.52 -6.82
N GLY A 155 -18.19 -23.57 -7.81
CA GLY A 155 -18.02 -22.52 -8.82
C GLY A 155 -18.58 -22.89 -10.18
N GLN A 156 -18.28 -22.07 -11.15
CA GLN A 156 -18.53 -22.32 -12.56
C GLN A 156 -17.20 -22.36 -13.29
N VAL A 157 -17.14 -23.16 -14.36
CA VAL A 157 -16.03 -23.13 -15.32
C VAL A 157 -16.60 -22.70 -16.66
N ARG A 158 -15.97 -21.72 -17.31
CA ARG A 158 -16.41 -21.15 -18.58
C ARG A 158 -15.26 -21.13 -19.58
N LEU A 159 -15.59 -21.29 -20.84
CA LEU A 159 -14.63 -21.18 -21.94
C LEU A 159 -14.54 -19.73 -22.42
N ALA A 160 -13.33 -19.20 -22.46
CA ALA A 160 -13.04 -17.82 -22.86
C ALA A 160 -12.24 -17.83 -24.17
N ALA A 161 -12.92 -17.71 -25.29
CA ALA A 161 -12.26 -17.60 -26.59
C ALA A 161 -11.30 -16.38 -26.64
N GLY A 162 -10.11 -16.58 -27.16
CA GLY A 162 -9.11 -15.52 -27.35
C GLY A 162 -8.30 -15.14 -26.10
N GLN A 163 -8.53 -15.76 -24.94
CA GLN A 163 -7.72 -15.57 -23.73
C GLN A 163 -6.47 -16.45 -23.77
N GLY A 164 -5.34 -15.92 -23.26
CA GLY A 164 -4.05 -16.62 -23.31
C GLY A 164 -3.73 -17.49 -22.09
N THR A 165 -4.34 -17.21 -20.93
CA THR A 165 -4.09 -17.95 -19.67
C THR A 165 -5.38 -18.21 -18.91
N PRO A 166 -5.50 -19.35 -18.21
CA PRO A 166 -6.56 -19.58 -17.25
C PRO A 166 -6.54 -18.50 -16.16
N TYR A 167 -7.69 -18.20 -15.59
CA TYR A 167 -7.80 -17.29 -14.44
C TYR A 167 -9.13 -17.48 -13.71
N VAL A 168 -9.14 -17.19 -12.41
CA VAL A 168 -10.35 -17.22 -11.57
C VAL A 168 -10.80 -15.80 -11.25
N VAL A 169 -12.11 -15.59 -11.24
CA VAL A 169 -12.78 -14.37 -10.78
C VAL A 169 -13.90 -14.71 -9.81
N GLY A 170 -14.37 -13.69 -9.10
CA GLY A 170 -15.45 -13.81 -8.14
C GLY A 170 -14.96 -13.79 -6.70
N PHE A 171 -15.66 -13.03 -5.86
CA PHE A 171 -15.32 -12.86 -4.44
C PHE A 171 -16.01 -13.89 -3.55
N PHE A 172 -17.24 -14.29 -3.89
CA PHE A 172 -18.08 -15.19 -3.12
C PHE A 172 -18.37 -16.51 -3.85
N ARG A 173 -18.49 -16.45 -5.17
CA ARG A 173 -18.69 -17.61 -6.04
C ARG A 173 -17.62 -17.57 -7.12
N PRO A 174 -16.72 -18.56 -7.17
CA PRO A 174 -15.65 -18.57 -8.16
C PRO A 174 -16.20 -18.91 -9.55
N VAL A 175 -15.69 -18.20 -10.53
CA VAL A 175 -15.85 -18.54 -11.94
C VAL A 175 -14.44 -18.66 -12.53
N ILE A 176 -14.09 -19.87 -12.95
CA ILE A 176 -12.79 -20.14 -13.59
C ILE A 176 -13.00 -20.02 -15.10
N PHE A 177 -12.17 -19.20 -15.73
CA PHE A 177 -12.13 -19.05 -17.19
C PHE A 177 -10.97 -19.84 -17.76
N LEU A 178 -11.27 -20.73 -18.69
CA LEU A 178 -10.29 -21.51 -19.42
C LEU A 178 -10.21 -20.98 -20.85
N PRO A 179 -9.01 -20.78 -21.41
CA PRO A 179 -8.84 -20.61 -22.84
C PRO A 179 -9.47 -21.79 -23.61
N ASP A 180 -10.00 -21.48 -24.78
CA ASP A 180 -10.49 -22.51 -25.70
C ASP A 180 -9.28 -23.20 -26.34
N ALA A 181 -8.84 -24.31 -25.77
CA ALA A 181 -7.71 -25.12 -26.20
C ALA A 181 -7.93 -26.59 -25.79
N ASP A 182 -7.29 -27.49 -26.52
CA ASP A 182 -7.27 -28.91 -26.16
C ASP A 182 -6.32 -29.13 -24.97
N TYR A 183 -6.88 -29.42 -23.81
CA TYR A 183 -6.13 -29.75 -22.62
C TYR A 183 -6.04 -31.26 -22.44
N LYS A 184 -4.87 -31.75 -22.05
CA LYS A 184 -4.77 -33.10 -21.47
C LYS A 184 -5.51 -33.10 -20.14
N GLU A 185 -6.17 -34.21 -19.82
CA GLU A 185 -6.94 -34.33 -18.60
C GLU A 185 -6.13 -34.00 -17.34
N GLN A 186 -4.88 -34.47 -17.29
CA GLN A 186 -3.97 -34.18 -16.17
C GLN A 186 -3.65 -32.69 -16.05
N ASP A 187 -3.33 -32.03 -17.18
CA ASP A 187 -3.04 -30.59 -17.21
C ASP A 187 -4.25 -29.77 -16.76
N LEU A 188 -5.45 -30.14 -17.26
CA LEU A 188 -6.70 -29.49 -16.90
C LEU A 188 -6.99 -29.58 -15.39
N HIS A 189 -6.79 -30.77 -14.80
CA HIS A 189 -6.94 -30.98 -13.36
C HIS A 189 -6.02 -30.05 -12.57
N LEU A 190 -4.73 -30.00 -12.94
CA LEU A 190 -3.72 -29.18 -12.25
C LEU A 190 -4.00 -27.67 -12.41
N ILE A 191 -4.44 -27.23 -13.60
CA ILE A 191 -4.87 -25.84 -13.86
C ILE A 191 -6.04 -25.47 -12.95
N LEU A 192 -7.09 -26.29 -12.93
CA LEU A 192 -8.28 -26.05 -12.13
C LEU A 192 -7.98 -26.05 -10.63
N LEU A 193 -7.10 -26.94 -10.18
CA LEU A 193 -6.63 -26.98 -8.79
C LEU A 193 -5.88 -25.70 -8.41
N HIS A 194 -5.03 -25.16 -9.31
CA HIS A 194 -4.31 -23.91 -9.12
C HIS A 194 -5.28 -22.72 -9.02
N GLU A 195 -6.20 -22.59 -9.97
CA GLU A 195 -7.17 -21.48 -9.98
C GLU A 195 -8.12 -21.55 -8.77
N TRP A 196 -8.56 -22.77 -8.40
CA TRP A 196 -9.33 -22.98 -7.19
C TRP A 196 -8.60 -22.57 -5.93
N GLN A 197 -7.28 -22.82 -5.88
CA GLN A 197 -6.46 -22.45 -4.73
C GLN A 197 -6.37 -20.93 -4.57
N HIS A 198 -6.29 -20.13 -5.65
CA HIS A 198 -6.39 -18.68 -5.60
C HIS A 198 -7.68 -18.20 -4.93
N PHE A 199 -8.81 -18.82 -5.27
CA PHE A 199 -10.08 -18.50 -4.65
C PHE A 199 -10.10 -18.86 -3.15
N ARG A 200 -9.62 -20.04 -2.79
CA ARG A 200 -9.53 -20.46 -1.38
C ARG A 200 -8.64 -19.56 -0.54
N ASN A 201 -7.56 -19.07 -1.12
CA ASN A 201 -6.63 -18.13 -0.49
C ASN A 201 -7.18 -16.70 -0.40
N ARG A 202 -8.34 -16.43 -1.02
CA ARG A 202 -8.95 -15.09 -1.12
C ARG A 202 -8.03 -14.07 -1.81
N ASP A 203 -7.26 -14.49 -2.79
CA ASP A 203 -6.26 -13.65 -3.47
C ASP A 203 -6.89 -12.47 -4.19
N GLN A 204 -8.13 -12.63 -4.71
CA GLN A 204 -8.88 -11.55 -5.35
C GLN A 204 -9.13 -10.36 -4.42
N TRP A 205 -9.42 -10.61 -3.13
CA TRP A 205 -9.60 -9.55 -2.15
C TRP A 205 -8.31 -8.76 -1.90
N SER A 206 -7.18 -9.47 -1.77
CA SER A 206 -5.87 -8.85 -1.60
C SER A 206 -5.48 -8.02 -2.83
N LYS A 207 -5.70 -8.58 -4.04
CA LYS A 207 -5.44 -7.89 -5.32
C LYS A 207 -6.31 -6.64 -5.46
N LEU A 208 -7.61 -6.72 -5.12
CA LEU A 208 -8.54 -5.58 -5.15
C LEU A 208 -8.11 -4.47 -4.18
N LEU A 209 -7.85 -4.82 -2.91
CA LEU A 209 -7.45 -3.85 -1.90
C LEU A 209 -6.19 -3.09 -2.32
N CYS A 210 -5.13 -3.81 -2.73
CA CYS A 210 -3.90 -3.15 -3.18
C CYS A 210 -4.10 -2.31 -4.45
N TYR A 211 -4.98 -2.73 -5.35
CA TYR A 211 -5.28 -1.94 -6.53
C TYR A 211 -6.02 -0.64 -6.18
N LEU A 212 -7.01 -0.70 -5.29
CA LEU A 212 -7.73 0.48 -4.80
C LEU A 212 -6.78 1.45 -4.09
N LEU A 213 -5.86 0.94 -3.27
CA LEU A 213 -4.82 1.77 -2.66
C LEU A 213 -3.92 2.42 -3.72
N CYS A 214 -3.54 1.69 -4.78
CA CYS A 214 -2.79 2.28 -5.90
C CYS A 214 -3.59 3.34 -6.66
N CYS A 215 -4.91 3.25 -6.73
CA CYS A 215 -5.75 4.29 -7.33
C CYS A 215 -5.79 5.55 -6.44
N VAL A 216 -5.94 5.39 -5.14
CA VAL A 216 -5.96 6.51 -4.18
C VAL A 216 -4.59 7.19 -4.11
N PHE A 217 -3.52 6.42 -3.98
CA PHE A 217 -2.13 6.91 -3.89
C PHE A 217 -1.39 6.76 -5.23
N TRP A 218 -2.05 7.11 -6.32
CA TRP A 218 -1.55 6.87 -7.68
C TRP A 218 -0.18 7.51 -7.96
N TRP A 219 0.13 8.59 -7.28
CA TRP A 219 1.39 9.33 -7.36
C TRP A 219 2.55 8.65 -6.63
N ASN A 220 2.27 7.64 -5.77
CA ASN A 220 3.30 6.95 -5.00
C ASN A 220 3.80 5.68 -5.73
N PRO A 221 5.02 5.69 -6.32
CA PRO A 221 5.55 4.54 -7.06
C PRO A 221 5.82 3.32 -6.17
N PHE A 222 6.04 3.52 -4.86
CA PHE A 222 6.33 2.42 -3.94
C PHE A 222 5.11 1.54 -3.68
N LEU A 223 3.89 2.09 -3.78
CA LEU A 223 2.67 1.28 -3.71
C LEU A 223 2.47 0.39 -4.94
N TRP A 224 2.82 0.88 -6.12
CA TRP A 224 2.84 0.05 -7.32
C TRP A 224 3.88 -1.07 -7.22
N LEU A 225 5.04 -0.76 -6.60
CA LEU A 225 6.06 -1.75 -6.29
C LEU A 225 5.53 -2.80 -5.31
N LEU A 226 4.86 -2.38 -4.22
CA LEU A 226 4.23 -3.26 -3.22
C LEU A 226 3.20 -4.18 -3.89
N LYS A 227 2.29 -3.63 -4.70
CA LYS A 227 1.29 -4.38 -5.45
C LYS A 227 1.93 -5.47 -6.32
N ASN A 228 3.00 -5.12 -7.06
CA ASN A 228 3.69 -6.07 -7.92
C ASN A 228 4.35 -7.20 -7.12
N LYS A 229 4.96 -6.86 -5.97
CA LYS A 229 5.56 -7.87 -5.08
C LYS A 229 4.51 -8.73 -4.38
N MET A 230 3.40 -8.13 -3.97
CA MET A 230 2.27 -8.89 -3.44
C MET A 230 1.75 -9.90 -4.46
N ASN A 231 1.48 -9.49 -5.71
CA ASN A 231 1.03 -10.41 -6.75
C ASN A 231 2.01 -11.57 -6.94
N GLN A 232 3.32 -11.30 -6.98
CA GLN A 232 4.36 -12.32 -7.05
C GLN A 232 4.30 -13.31 -5.88
N LEU A 233 4.12 -12.82 -4.64
CA LEU A 233 4.01 -13.67 -3.45
C LEU A 233 2.72 -14.48 -3.41
N LEU A 234 1.60 -13.95 -3.94
CA LEU A 234 0.35 -14.68 -4.06
C LEU A 234 0.47 -15.87 -5.01
N GLU A 235 1.12 -15.67 -6.17
CA GLU A 235 1.41 -16.77 -7.10
C GLU A 235 2.25 -17.87 -6.44
N LEU A 236 3.37 -17.49 -5.80
CA LEU A 236 4.22 -18.45 -5.09
C LEU A 236 3.48 -19.18 -3.97
N ARG A 237 2.64 -18.47 -3.21
CA ARG A 237 1.81 -19.08 -2.15
C ARG A 237 0.81 -20.07 -2.74
N CYS A 238 0.22 -19.74 -3.88
CA CYS A 238 -0.69 -20.63 -4.59
C CYS A 238 0.04 -21.88 -5.04
N ASP A 239 1.20 -21.75 -5.71
CA ASP A 239 2.03 -22.88 -6.15
C ASP A 239 2.36 -23.83 -4.98
N PHE A 240 2.87 -23.28 -3.87
CA PHE A 240 3.19 -24.10 -2.69
C PHE A 240 1.97 -24.80 -2.12
N SER A 241 0.81 -24.13 -2.09
CA SER A 241 -0.43 -24.74 -1.61
C SER A 241 -0.94 -25.84 -2.51
N VAL A 242 -0.61 -25.83 -3.80
CA VAL A 242 -0.91 -26.91 -4.75
C VAL A 242 0.10 -28.06 -4.55
N LEU A 243 1.41 -27.75 -4.52
CA LEU A 243 2.48 -28.72 -4.35
C LEU A 243 2.37 -29.54 -3.05
N GLU A 244 1.81 -28.93 -1.98
CA GLU A 244 1.52 -29.64 -0.71
C GLU A 244 0.41 -30.70 -0.85
N LYS A 245 -0.41 -30.66 -1.92
CA LYS A 245 -1.57 -31.55 -2.10
C LYS A 245 -1.38 -32.63 -3.14
N ILE A 246 -0.39 -32.49 -3.98
CA ILE A 246 -0.09 -33.42 -5.07
C ILE A 246 1.13 -34.27 -4.74
N ASP A 247 1.20 -35.47 -5.31
CA ASP A 247 2.33 -36.39 -5.13
C ASP A 247 3.58 -35.90 -5.85
N THR A 248 4.73 -36.40 -5.43
CA THR A 248 6.04 -36.02 -6.00
C THR A 248 6.14 -36.20 -7.51
N VAL A 249 5.49 -37.23 -8.06
CA VAL A 249 5.43 -37.50 -9.50
C VAL A 249 4.62 -36.42 -10.20
N GLN A 250 3.48 -36.02 -9.62
CA GLN A 250 2.62 -34.95 -10.16
C GLN A 250 3.25 -33.55 -10.03
N GLN A 251 4.28 -33.38 -9.18
CA GLN A 251 4.99 -32.10 -9.09
C GLN A 251 5.74 -31.77 -10.38
N ASP A 252 6.32 -32.74 -11.05
CA ASP A 252 6.99 -32.54 -12.33
C ASP A 252 5.96 -32.17 -13.42
N ASP A 253 4.83 -32.88 -13.47
CA ASP A 253 3.70 -32.56 -14.37
C ASP A 253 3.17 -31.14 -14.13
N TYR A 254 3.10 -30.71 -12.85
CA TYR A 254 2.68 -29.36 -12.50
C TYR A 254 3.61 -28.28 -13.08
N TYR A 255 4.92 -28.50 -13.03
CA TYR A 255 5.86 -27.55 -13.63
C TYR A 255 5.81 -27.56 -15.14
N GLU A 256 5.62 -28.73 -15.78
CA GLU A 256 5.41 -28.80 -17.23
C GLU A 256 4.15 -28.08 -17.67
N MET A 257 3.04 -28.25 -16.95
CA MET A 257 1.79 -27.52 -17.15
C MET A 257 2.00 -26.00 -17.04
N LEU A 258 2.71 -25.52 -16.00
CA LEU A 258 3.03 -24.10 -15.86
C LEU A 258 3.84 -23.55 -17.02
N LEU A 259 4.81 -24.33 -17.55
CA LEU A 259 5.56 -23.94 -18.75
C LEU A 259 4.68 -23.91 -19.99
N GLY A 260 3.80 -24.89 -20.15
CA GLY A 260 2.85 -24.97 -21.26
C GLY A 260 1.92 -23.77 -21.31
N THR A 261 1.32 -23.44 -20.19
CA THR A 261 0.43 -22.26 -20.06
C THR A 261 1.16 -20.96 -20.35
N TYR A 262 2.42 -20.83 -19.93
CA TYR A 262 3.25 -19.67 -20.22
C TYR A 262 3.59 -19.55 -21.70
N ARG A 263 3.96 -20.65 -22.37
CA ARG A 263 4.26 -20.66 -23.81
C ARG A 263 3.02 -20.26 -24.61
N ALA A 264 1.86 -20.82 -24.29
CA ALA A 264 0.58 -20.49 -24.92
C ALA A 264 0.19 -19.01 -24.75
N ALA A 265 0.43 -18.45 -23.56
CA ALA A 265 0.19 -17.02 -23.28
C ALA A 265 1.10 -16.09 -24.10
N ARG A 266 2.33 -16.51 -24.34
CA ARG A 266 3.31 -15.73 -25.12
C ARG A 266 3.00 -15.71 -26.61
N GLU A 267 2.46 -16.77 -27.14
CA GLU A 267 2.09 -16.89 -28.56
C GLU A 267 0.82 -16.08 -28.90
N LYS A 268 -0.12 -15.99 -27.95
CA LYS A 268 -1.37 -15.22 -28.09
C LYS A 268 -1.25 -13.83 -27.46
N HIS A 269 -0.66 -12.89 -28.18
CA HIS A 269 -0.35 -11.50 -27.74
C HIS A 269 -1.57 -10.60 -27.45
N SER A 270 -2.65 -11.05 -26.81
CA SER A 270 -3.84 -10.22 -26.60
C SER A 270 -4.54 -10.43 -25.27
N MET A 271 -3.92 -9.95 -24.17
CA MET A 271 -4.71 -9.65 -22.99
C MET A 271 -5.18 -8.19 -22.99
N PRO A 272 -6.47 -7.90 -22.71
CA PRO A 272 -6.90 -6.53 -22.44
C PRO A 272 -6.09 -5.94 -21.28
N GLU A 273 -5.48 -4.76 -21.49
CA GLU A 273 -4.55 -4.13 -20.52
C GLU A 273 -5.08 -4.03 -19.08
N GLY A 274 -6.40 -3.95 -18.89
CA GLY A 274 -7.01 -3.82 -17.56
C GLY A 274 -7.03 -5.11 -16.74
N ILE A 275 -7.09 -6.28 -17.41
CA ILE A 275 -7.05 -7.59 -16.75
C ILE A 275 -5.58 -8.02 -16.58
N ALA A 276 -4.71 -7.66 -17.51
CA ALA A 276 -3.28 -7.85 -17.40
C ALA A 276 -2.69 -7.19 -16.14
N ALA A 277 -3.28 -6.08 -15.66
CA ALA A 277 -2.88 -5.44 -14.40
C ALA A 277 -3.18 -6.31 -13.17
N LEU A 278 -4.18 -7.18 -13.22
CA LEU A 278 -4.49 -8.17 -12.18
C LEU A 278 -3.81 -9.52 -12.43
N ALA A 279 -3.50 -9.84 -13.69
CA ALA A 279 -2.83 -11.06 -14.13
C ALA A 279 -1.37 -10.76 -14.50
N SER A 280 -0.55 -10.29 -13.57
CA SER A 280 0.85 -9.93 -13.83
C SER A 280 1.73 -11.17 -13.95
N SER A 281 1.82 -11.73 -15.15
CA SER A 281 2.81 -12.76 -15.45
C SER A 281 4.01 -12.13 -16.16
N HIS A 282 4.91 -11.52 -15.41
CA HIS A 282 6.21 -11.13 -15.95
C HIS A 282 7.12 -12.36 -16.04
N ARG A 283 7.87 -12.49 -17.16
CA ARG A 283 8.85 -13.57 -17.39
C ARG A 283 9.72 -13.87 -16.18
N HIS A 284 10.10 -12.85 -15.42
CA HIS A 284 10.89 -12.98 -14.20
C HIS A 284 10.14 -13.72 -13.09
N VAL A 285 8.84 -13.50 -12.95
CA VAL A 285 8.01 -14.16 -11.92
C VAL A 285 7.92 -15.66 -12.20
N ILE A 286 7.75 -16.05 -13.45
CA ILE A 286 7.67 -17.46 -13.85
C ILE A 286 8.99 -18.18 -13.61
N LEU A 287 10.10 -17.59 -14.05
CA LEU A 287 11.41 -18.15 -13.76
C LEU A 287 11.63 -18.33 -12.26
N GLN A 288 11.16 -17.38 -11.46
CA GLN A 288 11.26 -17.45 -10.01
C GLN A 288 10.33 -18.51 -9.42
N ARG A 289 9.10 -18.72 -9.97
CA ARG A 289 8.21 -19.83 -9.59
C ARG A 289 8.92 -21.18 -9.77
N PHE A 290 9.58 -21.39 -10.91
CA PHE A 290 10.38 -22.60 -11.15
C PHE A 290 11.53 -22.75 -10.16
N GLN A 291 12.33 -21.70 -9.97
CA GLN A 291 13.46 -21.73 -9.05
C GLN A 291 13.02 -22.02 -7.61
N MET A 292 11.91 -21.40 -7.19
CA MET A 292 11.35 -21.61 -5.86
C MET A 292 10.79 -23.02 -5.71
N GLY A 293 10.12 -23.54 -6.74
CA GLY A 293 9.59 -24.89 -6.74
C GLY A 293 10.68 -25.95 -6.56
N GLY A 294 11.80 -25.82 -7.25
CA GLY A 294 12.96 -26.72 -7.04
C GLY A 294 13.54 -26.68 -5.62
N HIS A 295 13.15 -25.68 -4.81
CA HIS A 295 13.52 -25.57 -3.39
C HIS A 295 12.37 -25.89 -2.44
N PHE A 296 11.22 -26.37 -2.93
CA PHE A 296 10.02 -26.62 -2.13
C PHE A 296 10.31 -27.53 -0.91
N SER A 297 10.88 -28.70 -1.12
CA SER A 297 11.23 -29.64 -0.04
C SER A 297 12.22 -29.06 0.96
N ARG A 298 13.11 -28.15 0.53
CA ARG A 298 14.06 -27.45 1.40
C ARG A 298 13.37 -26.39 2.25
N MET A 299 12.40 -25.68 1.67
CA MET A 299 11.62 -24.67 2.39
C MET A 299 10.68 -25.31 3.41
N GLU A 300 10.10 -26.44 3.11
CA GLU A 300 9.27 -27.21 4.03
C GLU A 300 10.05 -27.65 5.28
N LYS A 301 11.32 -28.02 5.13
CA LYS A 301 12.22 -28.41 6.22
C LYS A 301 12.81 -27.24 7.00
N GLN A 302 12.50 -26.00 6.65
CA GLN A 302 13.02 -24.84 7.37
C GLN A 302 12.57 -24.82 8.84
N SER A 303 13.48 -24.30 9.69
CA SER A 303 13.18 -24.11 11.11
C SER A 303 11.97 -23.20 11.33
N LYS A 304 10.87 -23.80 11.81
CA LYS A 304 9.66 -23.06 12.19
C LYS A 304 9.94 -22.00 13.27
N VAL A 305 10.99 -22.22 14.07
CA VAL A 305 11.43 -21.28 15.12
C VAL A 305 12.03 -20.04 14.50
N ALA A 306 12.94 -20.16 13.52
CA ALA A 306 13.54 -19.02 12.84
C ALA A 306 12.49 -18.17 12.11
N GLN A 307 11.51 -18.80 11.46
CA GLN A 307 10.40 -18.07 10.82
C GLN A 307 9.54 -17.31 11.84
N ARG A 308 9.25 -17.89 13.02
CA ARG A 308 8.50 -17.22 14.09
C ARG A 308 9.26 -16.02 14.65
N ILE A 309 10.58 -16.16 14.87
CA ILE A 309 11.44 -15.07 15.32
C ILE A 309 11.42 -13.92 14.29
N LEU A 310 11.55 -14.24 13.01
CA LEU A 310 11.50 -13.24 11.94
C LEU A 310 10.14 -12.55 11.86
N MET A 311 9.04 -13.30 11.98
CA MET A 311 7.70 -12.71 12.03
C MET A 311 7.55 -11.79 13.25
N GLY A 312 8.05 -12.19 14.43
CA GLY A 312 8.07 -11.35 15.62
C GLY A 312 8.85 -10.05 15.40
N LEU A 313 10.04 -10.13 14.78
CA LEU A 313 10.84 -8.95 14.44
C LEU A 313 10.09 -8.01 13.49
N MET A 314 9.40 -8.52 12.49
CA MET A 314 8.61 -7.72 11.56
C MET A 314 7.44 -7.02 12.27
N VAL A 315 6.79 -7.69 13.22
CA VAL A 315 5.73 -7.07 14.06
C VAL A 315 6.31 -5.98 14.95
N VAL A 316 7.49 -6.20 15.55
CA VAL A 316 8.18 -5.17 16.33
C VAL A 316 8.51 -3.96 15.47
N LEU A 317 9.07 -4.15 14.28
CA LEU A 317 9.34 -3.05 13.34
C LEU A 317 8.06 -2.28 12.95
N TYR A 318 6.97 -3.01 12.75
CA TYR A 318 5.66 -2.41 12.50
C TYR A 318 5.19 -1.54 13.68
N ILE A 319 5.27 -2.04 14.91
CA ILE A 319 4.93 -1.27 16.12
C ILE A 319 5.85 -0.06 16.26
N CYS A 320 7.17 -0.22 16.07
CA CYS A 320 8.13 0.87 16.10
C CYS A 320 7.80 1.98 15.08
N SER A 321 7.18 1.65 13.94
CA SER A 321 6.73 2.65 12.97
C SER A 321 5.64 3.59 13.47
N TYR A 322 4.98 3.26 14.59
CA TYR A 322 4.01 4.10 15.27
C TYR A 322 4.60 4.92 16.41
N LEU A 323 5.83 4.61 16.84
CA LEU A 323 6.51 5.32 17.91
C LEU A 323 7.25 6.57 17.47
N ILE A 324 7.39 6.78 16.16
CA ILE A 324 8.14 7.89 15.58
C ILE A 324 7.24 8.67 14.63
N ILE A 325 7.09 9.97 14.88
CA ILE A 325 6.38 10.89 13.99
C ILE A 325 7.33 12.01 13.57
N PHE A 326 7.38 12.25 12.27
CA PHE A 326 8.11 13.38 11.71
C PHE A 326 7.17 14.58 11.62
N GLN A 327 7.51 15.64 12.36
CA GLN A 327 6.77 16.91 12.34
C GLN A 327 7.73 18.06 12.03
N PRO A 328 7.25 19.15 11.40
CA PRO A 328 8.04 20.38 11.28
C PRO A 328 8.25 20.96 12.67
N GLN A 329 9.47 21.32 13.00
CA GLN A 329 9.82 21.99 14.24
C GLN A 329 9.93 23.49 13.94
N GLY A 330 9.23 24.33 14.71
CA GLY A 330 9.32 25.78 14.55
C GLY A 330 7.99 26.49 14.28
N PHE A 331 6.85 25.83 14.47
CA PHE A 331 5.55 26.51 14.46
C PHE A 331 5.02 26.61 15.88
N PRO A 332 4.58 27.81 16.30
CA PRO A 332 3.78 27.92 17.51
C PRO A 332 2.55 27.02 17.38
N PRO A 333 2.06 26.41 18.50
CA PRO A 333 0.83 25.67 18.47
C PRO A 333 -0.27 26.56 17.86
N PRO A 334 -1.22 26.01 17.06
CA PRO A 334 -2.34 26.79 16.56
C PRO A 334 -3.08 27.36 17.77
N VAL A 335 -3.18 28.68 17.84
CA VAL A 335 -3.98 29.37 18.87
C VAL A 335 -5.44 29.03 18.61
N GLU A 336 -6.18 28.69 19.65
CA GLU A 336 -7.50 28.06 19.63
C GLU A 336 -8.66 28.98 19.17
N ASP A 337 -8.37 30.19 18.76
CA ASP A 337 -9.36 31.08 18.17
C ASP A 337 -9.35 30.92 16.63
N GLY A 338 -10.03 29.92 16.15
CA GLY A 338 -10.64 29.65 14.83
C GLY A 338 -10.12 30.32 13.55
N HIS A 339 -9.19 31.24 13.57
CA HIS A 339 -8.74 32.00 12.41
C HIS A 339 -7.27 32.38 12.50
N ARG A 340 -6.44 31.76 11.70
CA ARG A 340 -5.10 32.10 11.23
C ARG A 340 -3.98 31.17 11.68
N ILE A 341 -3.64 30.28 10.79
CA ILE A 341 -2.38 29.56 10.81
C ILE A 341 -1.36 30.44 10.06
N TYR A 342 -0.38 30.96 10.76
CA TYR A 342 0.63 31.86 10.17
C TYR A 342 1.74 31.06 9.45
N SER A 343 2.08 31.46 8.23
CA SER A 343 3.22 30.92 7.44
C SER A 343 4.54 31.64 7.74
N GLY A 344 4.54 32.60 8.62
CA GLY A 344 5.60 33.43 9.17
C GLY A 344 5.02 34.28 10.29
N PRO A 345 5.84 35.01 11.06
CA PRO A 345 5.31 35.93 12.03
C PRO A 345 4.40 36.95 11.33
N PRO A 346 3.18 37.23 11.87
CA PRO A 346 2.28 38.22 11.31
C PRO A 346 2.98 39.58 11.18
N GLU A 347 2.54 40.37 10.19
CA GLU A 347 2.99 41.76 10.10
C GLU A 347 2.62 42.50 11.40
N GLY A 348 3.60 43.14 12.02
CA GLY A 348 3.42 43.81 13.31
C GLY A 348 3.89 43.04 14.53
N SER A 349 4.28 41.78 14.38
CA SER A 349 4.92 41.03 15.47
C SER A 349 6.36 41.54 15.72
N TYR A 350 6.80 41.45 16.99
CA TYR A 350 8.15 41.84 17.38
C TYR A 350 8.65 40.98 18.54
N LEU A 351 9.95 40.91 18.71
CA LEU A 351 10.61 40.27 19.81
C LEU A 351 10.75 41.23 20.99
N ILE A 352 10.51 40.76 22.20
CA ILE A 352 10.78 41.48 23.44
C ILE A 352 12.02 40.82 24.05
N HIS A 353 13.07 41.63 24.25
CA HIS A 353 14.23 41.25 25.02
C HIS A 353 14.04 41.63 26.48
N HIS A 354 14.02 40.63 27.37
CA HIS A 354 13.82 40.85 28.80
C HIS A 354 15.15 41.14 29.50
N ALA A 355 15.06 41.84 30.65
CA ALA A 355 16.21 42.25 31.45
C ALA A 355 17.02 41.03 32.01
N ASP A 356 16.43 39.84 32.03
CA ASP A 356 17.07 38.59 32.43
C ASP A 356 17.80 37.85 31.27
N GLY A 357 17.79 38.45 30.07
CA GLY A 357 18.40 37.89 28.87
C GLY A 357 17.55 36.88 28.13
N THR A 358 16.28 36.67 28.54
CA THR A 358 15.32 35.85 27.82
C THR A 358 14.61 36.64 26.75
N TYR A 359 13.98 35.93 25.79
CA TYR A 359 13.21 36.54 24.72
C TYR A 359 11.76 36.05 24.75
N SER A 360 10.84 36.96 24.41
CA SER A 360 9.44 36.62 24.13
C SER A 360 9.02 37.21 22.79
N VAL A 361 8.11 36.57 22.11
CA VAL A 361 7.51 37.11 20.90
C VAL A 361 6.16 37.75 21.24
N CYS A 362 5.95 38.98 20.79
CA CYS A 362 4.64 39.65 20.85
C CYS A 362 3.98 39.56 19.49
N TRP A 363 2.83 38.93 19.46
CA TRP A 363 2.01 38.77 18.25
C TRP A 363 1.12 40.02 18.02
N GLU A 364 0.62 40.18 16.80
CA GLU A 364 -0.24 41.32 16.39
C GLU A 364 -1.41 41.60 17.35
N GLU A 365 -1.91 40.56 18.03
CA GLU A 365 -3.04 40.69 18.99
C GLU A 365 -2.60 40.95 20.44
N GLY A 366 -1.33 41.27 20.68
CA GLY A 366 -0.80 41.54 22.00
C GLY A 366 -0.53 40.34 22.87
N GLN A 367 -0.60 39.12 22.33
CA GLN A 367 -0.17 37.89 23.02
C GLN A 367 1.35 37.82 23.10
N ILE A 368 1.88 37.66 24.31
CA ILE A 368 3.31 37.51 24.58
C ILE A 368 3.58 36.05 24.91
N VAL A 369 4.48 35.43 24.15
CA VAL A 369 4.84 34.02 24.34
C VAL A 369 6.36 33.94 24.52
N PRO A 370 6.87 33.33 25.61
CA PRO A 370 8.30 33.15 25.82
C PRO A 370 8.87 32.20 24.76
N ILE A 371 10.08 32.48 24.28
CA ILE A 371 10.79 31.67 23.29
C ILE A 371 12.16 31.24 23.83
N GLU A 372 12.57 30.02 23.54
CA GLU A 372 13.85 29.46 24.01
C GLU A 372 15.04 29.89 23.13
N ASP A 373 14.80 30.17 21.85
CA ASP A 373 15.85 30.53 20.89
C ASP A 373 15.40 31.66 19.96
N ALA A 374 15.87 32.86 20.22
CA ALA A 374 15.58 34.05 19.42
C ALA A 374 16.38 34.07 18.10
N THR A 375 17.38 33.20 17.94
CA THR A 375 18.20 33.11 16.71
C THR A 375 17.58 32.17 15.68
N ASP A 376 16.43 31.59 15.95
CA ASP A 376 15.70 30.74 14.99
C ASP A 376 15.36 31.58 13.73
N GLU A 377 15.59 30.99 12.57
CA GLU A 377 15.32 31.61 11.24
C GLU A 377 13.87 32.13 11.11
N PHE A 378 12.94 31.58 11.93
CA PHE A 378 11.54 32.03 11.99
C PHE A 378 11.39 33.44 12.58
N PHE A 379 12.26 33.83 13.50
CA PHE A 379 12.23 35.13 14.19
C PHE A 379 13.27 36.10 13.65
N ALA A 380 14.14 35.68 12.71
CA ALA A 380 15.30 36.45 12.24
C ALA A 380 14.96 37.82 11.66
N ASP A 381 13.76 37.96 11.09
CA ASP A 381 13.29 39.19 10.45
C ASP A 381 12.42 40.09 11.39
N LEU A 382 12.22 39.63 12.64
CA LEU A 382 11.41 40.42 13.59
C LEU A 382 12.22 41.54 14.26
N PRO A 383 11.66 42.74 14.38
CA PRO A 383 12.29 43.80 15.15
C PRO A 383 12.35 43.42 16.64
N VAL A 384 13.50 43.66 17.25
CA VAL A 384 13.71 43.41 18.69
C VAL A 384 13.44 44.71 19.43
N ARG A 385 12.63 44.65 20.49
CA ARG A 385 12.35 45.76 21.41
C ARG A 385 12.80 45.40 22.81
N GLU A 386 13.27 46.38 23.58
CA GLU A 386 13.59 46.19 25.00
C GLU A 386 12.30 46.20 25.84
N GLU A 387 12.32 45.45 26.96
CA GLU A 387 11.17 45.38 27.85
C GLU A 387 10.80 46.76 28.40
N GLY A 388 9.56 47.24 28.05
CA GLY A 388 9.09 48.55 28.45
C GLY A 388 9.14 49.62 27.33
N GLU A 389 9.68 49.34 26.19
CA GLU A 389 9.59 50.22 24.98
C GLU A 389 8.20 50.07 24.36
N LYS A 390 7.48 51.21 24.24
CA LYS A 390 6.13 51.28 23.67
C LYS A 390 6.14 51.42 22.16
#